data_df51dd0531538f4a468b68bc01d7bf8b
#
_entry.id   df51dd0531538f4a468b68bc01d7bf8b
#
_cell.length_a   1.000
_cell.length_b   1.000
_cell.length_c   1.000
_cell.angle_alpha   90.00
_cell.angle_beta   90.00
_cell.angle_gamma   90.00
#
_symmetry.space_group_name_H-M   'P 1'
#
loop_
_entity.id
_entity.type
_entity.pdbx_description
1 polymer ?
#
loop_
_entity_poly.entity_id
_entity_poly.type
_entity_poly.pdbx_seq_one_letter_code
_entity_poly.pdbx_strand_id
1 'polypeptide(L)'
;MAGSLAARGITVEHISRDELRFSMISDESEYFSKEKEVFSKFVEKMNNSLNKNDCTIIDATHISKASRAKILRRVENPDNVRLLVLYLTTPLDVCMRQNDLRTGRERVPHEVIEKMAKQFEDPTEKEFTGFGFDSVEVWEKPWKEGEI
;
A
#
# COMPACT_ATOMS: atom_id res chain seq x y z
N MET A 1 0.11 14.06 0.14
CA MET A 1 -1.22 13.83 0.78
C MET A 1 -1.14 13.94 2.31
N ALA A 2 -0.32 13.16 3.01
CA ALA A 2 -0.23 13.21 4.47
C ALA A 2 0.08 14.61 5.03
N GLY A 3 1.07 15.32 4.47
CA GLY A 3 1.41 16.68 4.89
C GLY A 3 0.28 17.70 4.71
N SER A 4 -0.52 17.57 3.65
CA SER A 4 -1.68 18.43 3.40
C SER A 4 -2.81 18.21 4.41
N LEU A 5 -3.04 16.97 4.82
CA LEU A 5 -4.03 16.63 5.85
C LEU A 5 -3.59 17.11 7.23
N ALA A 6 -2.31 16.89 7.59
CA ALA A 6 -1.74 17.37 8.85
C ALA A 6 -1.83 18.89 9.00
N ALA A 7 -1.61 19.65 7.92
CA ALA A 7 -1.76 21.11 7.91
C ALA A 7 -3.22 21.56 8.19
N ARG A 8 -4.20 20.68 8.02
CA ARG A 8 -5.63 20.92 8.32
C ARG A 8 -6.04 20.44 9.71
N GLY A 9 -5.09 20.05 10.56
CA GLY A 9 -5.35 19.55 11.91
C GLY A 9 -5.85 18.10 11.98
N ILE A 10 -5.72 17.34 10.87
CA ILE A 10 -6.09 15.93 10.80
C ILE A 10 -4.89 15.08 11.20
N THR A 11 -5.05 14.20 12.17
CA THR A 11 -3.98 13.26 12.56
C THR A 11 -3.87 12.15 11.53
N VAL A 12 -2.66 11.95 11.00
CA VAL A 12 -2.38 11.00 9.93
C VAL A 12 -1.21 10.11 10.30
N GLU A 13 -1.36 8.80 10.15
CA GLU A 13 -0.25 7.85 10.19
C GLU A 13 -0.09 7.18 8.81
N HIS A 14 1.13 7.22 8.29
CA HIS A 14 1.52 6.51 7.07
C HIS A 14 2.30 5.25 7.45
N ILE A 15 1.81 4.09 7.03
CA ILE A 15 2.40 2.79 7.31
C ILE A 15 2.82 2.16 5.98
N SER A 16 4.12 2.15 5.72
CA SER A 16 4.72 1.51 4.55
C SER A 16 5.14 0.08 4.88
N ARG A 17 4.66 -0.87 4.08
CA ARG A 17 5.04 -2.28 4.23
C ARG A 17 6.52 -2.51 3.93
N ASP A 18 7.08 -1.79 2.95
CA ASP A 18 8.50 -1.92 2.60
C ASP A 18 9.41 -1.35 3.69
N GLU A 19 9.09 -0.17 4.23
CA GLU A 19 9.83 0.38 5.37
C GLU A 19 9.80 -0.55 6.57
N LEU A 20 8.61 -1.12 6.86
CA LEU A 20 8.46 -2.08 7.95
C LEU A 20 9.30 -3.35 7.70
N ARG A 21 9.27 -3.88 6.48
CA ARG A 21 10.09 -5.03 6.08
C ARG A 21 11.58 -4.74 6.27
N PHE A 22 12.06 -3.61 5.78
CA PHE A 22 13.47 -3.21 5.89
C PHE A 22 13.90 -3.01 7.35
N SER A 23 13.00 -2.58 8.24
CA SER A 23 13.29 -2.45 9.66
C SER A 23 13.40 -3.81 10.37
N MET A 24 12.73 -4.86 9.87
CA MET A 24 12.67 -6.18 10.49
C MET A 24 13.67 -7.19 9.90
N ILE A 25 14.18 -6.93 8.69
CA ILE A 25 15.06 -7.83 7.96
C ILE A 25 16.44 -7.19 7.85
N SER A 26 17.46 -7.87 8.39
CA SER A 26 18.86 -7.44 8.29
C SER A 26 19.59 -8.02 7.09
N ASP A 27 19.14 -9.17 6.57
CA ASP A 27 19.74 -9.92 5.46
C ASP A 27 18.67 -10.33 4.46
N GLU A 28 18.98 -10.23 3.17
CA GLU A 28 18.09 -10.65 2.06
C GLU A 28 17.69 -12.13 2.14
N SER A 29 18.53 -12.99 2.72
CA SER A 29 18.23 -14.41 2.95
C SER A 29 17.00 -14.64 3.87
N GLU A 30 16.67 -13.67 4.72
CA GLU A 30 15.53 -13.73 5.64
C GLU A 30 14.22 -13.21 5.01
N TYR A 31 14.27 -12.67 3.79
CA TYR A 31 13.14 -11.98 3.15
C TYR A 31 11.86 -12.81 3.16
N PHE A 32 11.91 -14.04 2.71
CA PHE A 32 10.73 -14.91 2.64
C PHE A 32 10.35 -15.52 3.99
N SER A 33 11.32 -15.83 4.86
CA SER A 33 11.06 -16.41 6.18
C SER A 33 10.35 -15.44 7.13
N LYS A 34 10.60 -14.15 6.98
CA LYS A 34 10.04 -13.07 7.80
C LYS A 34 8.75 -12.44 7.25
N GLU A 35 8.33 -12.77 6.03
CA GLU A 35 7.18 -12.11 5.39
C GLU A 35 5.87 -12.26 6.18
N LYS A 36 5.69 -13.40 6.85
CA LYS A 36 4.53 -13.64 7.72
C LYS A 36 4.53 -12.71 8.94
N GLU A 37 5.71 -12.51 9.54
CA GLU A 37 5.88 -11.59 10.68
C GLU A 37 5.68 -10.14 10.25
N VAL A 38 6.24 -9.76 9.10
CA VAL A 38 6.05 -8.41 8.50
C VAL A 38 4.56 -8.14 8.27
N PHE A 39 3.83 -9.10 7.71
CA PHE A 39 2.40 -8.97 7.49
C PHE A 39 1.62 -8.82 8.81
N SER A 40 1.93 -9.64 9.81
CA SER A 40 1.29 -9.54 11.13
C SER A 40 1.53 -8.18 11.78
N LYS A 41 2.74 -7.66 11.69
CA LYS A 41 3.08 -6.34 12.22
C LYS A 41 2.42 -5.20 11.45
N PHE A 42 2.30 -5.36 10.14
CA PHE A 42 1.59 -4.40 9.28
C PHE A 42 0.10 -4.30 9.66
N VAL A 43 -0.56 -5.44 9.89
CA VAL A 43 -1.96 -5.50 10.37
C VAL A 43 -2.10 -4.88 11.77
N GLU A 44 -1.21 -5.20 12.69
CA GLU A 44 -1.22 -4.64 14.05
C GLU A 44 -1.11 -3.11 14.01
N LYS A 45 -0.14 -2.57 13.26
CA LYS A 45 0.03 -1.13 13.11
C LYS A 45 -1.20 -0.46 12.48
N MET A 46 -1.78 -1.08 11.45
CA MET A 46 -2.99 -0.58 10.80
C MET A 46 -4.14 -0.43 11.80
N ASN A 47 -4.48 -1.48 12.56
CA ASN A 47 -5.58 -1.42 13.51
C ASN A 47 -5.29 -0.47 14.69
N ASN A 48 -4.06 -0.42 15.18
CA ASN A 48 -3.66 0.54 16.20
C ASN A 48 -3.81 1.99 15.71
N SER A 49 -3.44 2.27 14.46
CA SER A 49 -3.57 3.59 13.88
C SER A 49 -5.04 3.97 13.66
N LEU A 50 -5.88 3.07 13.15
CA LEU A 50 -7.32 3.30 12.97
C LEU A 50 -8.03 3.68 14.28
N ASN A 51 -7.55 3.20 15.41
CA ASN A 51 -8.08 3.52 16.74
C ASN A 51 -7.56 4.84 17.33
N LYS A 52 -6.51 5.43 16.77
CA LYS A 52 -5.80 6.60 17.35
C LYS A 52 -5.79 7.82 16.45
N ASN A 53 -5.86 7.64 15.15
CA ASN A 53 -5.70 8.69 14.17
C ASN A 53 -6.97 8.90 13.35
N ASP A 54 -7.14 10.10 12.83
CA ASP A 54 -8.25 10.43 11.94
C ASP A 54 -8.08 9.80 10.55
N CYS A 55 -6.84 9.57 10.13
CA CYS A 55 -6.50 8.98 8.84
C CYS A 55 -5.33 8.01 8.97
N THR A 56 -5.48 6.81 8.43
CA THR A 56 -4.43 5.81 8.30
C THR A 56 -4.17 5.55 6.83
N ILE A 57 -2.92 5.77 6.38
CA ILE A 57 -2.49 5.45 5.03
C ILE A 57 -1.72 4.13 5.08
N ILE A 58 -2.22 3.11 4.42
CA ILE A 58 -1.49 1.83 4.24
C ILE A 58 -0.89 1.79 2.84
N ASP A 59 0.41 1.66 2.77
CA ASP A 59 1.21 1.73 1.56
C ASP A 59 1.89 0.39 1.28
N ALA A 60 1.46 -0.24 0.20
CA ALA A 60 2.05 -1.47 -0.34
C ALA A 60 1.69 -1.60 -1.82
N THR A 61 2.25 -2.56 -2.51
CA THR A 61 1.97 -2.77 -3.95
C THR A 61 0.52 -3.13 -4.23
N HIS A 62 -0.12 -3.96 -3.40
CA HIS A 62 -1.55 -4.33 -3.47
C HIS A 62 -2.07 -4.58 -4.91
N ILE A 63 -1.25 -5.23 -5.74
CA ILE A 63 -1.46 -5.36 -7.19
C ILE A 63 -2.66 -6.22 -7.60
N SER A 64 -3.10 -7.14 -6.74
CA SER A 64 -4.20 -8.05 -7.04
C SER A 64 -5.36 -7.91 -6.06
N LYS A 65 -6.56 -8.31 -6.50
CA LYS A 65 -7.75 -8.41 -5.63
C LYS A 65 -7.48 -9.27 -4.40
N ALA A 66 -6.77 -10.39 -4.57
CA ALA A 66 -6.42 -11.28 -3.47
C ALA A 66 -5.52 -10.60 -2.43
N SER A 67 -4.51 -9.84 -2.86
CA SER A 67 -3.62 -9.11 -1.96
C SER A 67 -4.35 -7.98 -1.21
N ARG A 68 -5.24 -7.27 -1.88
CA ARG A 68 -6.10 -6.25 -1.25
C ARG A 68 -7.07 -6.86 -0.25
N ALA A 69 -7.76 -7.92 -0.64
CA ALA A 69 -8.68 -8.62 0.25
C ALA A 69 -7.99 -9.17 1.50
N LYS A 70 -6.76 -9.66 1.35
CA LYS A 70 -5.98 -10.21 2.47
C LYS A 70 -5.77 -9.21 3.59
N ILE A 71 -5.47 -7.94 3.27
CA ILE A 71 -5.28 -6.89 4.28
C ILE A 71 -6.63 -6.34 4.78
N LEU A 72 -7.59 -6.10 3.90
CA LEU A 72 -8.86 -5.47 4.27
C LEU A 72 -9.72 -6.34 5.19
N ARG A 73 -9.65 -7.67 5.05
CA ARG A 73 -10.31 -8.61 5.99
C ARG A 73 -9.74 -8.57 7.40
N ARG A 74 -8.63 -7.89 7.63
CA ARG A 74 -7.98 -7.75 8.93
C ARG A 74 -8.34 -6.45 9.64
N VAL A 75 -9.15 -5.59 9.03
CA VAL A 75 -9.70 -4.40 9.68
C VAL A 75 -10.72 -4.86 10.74
N GLU A 76 -10.50 -4.49 12.00
CA GLU A 76 -11.30 -5.00 13.13
C GLU A 76 -12.70 -4.42 13.20
N ASN A 77 -12.88 -3.15 12.87
CA ASN A 77 -14.19 -2.46 12.94
C ASN A 77 -14.45 -1.72 11.62
N PRO A 78 -14.67 -2.42 10.51
CA PRO A 78 -14.79 -1.82 9.19
C PRO A 78 -16.00 -0.89 9.06
N ASP A 79 -17.07 -1.11 9.79
CA ASP A 79 -18.28 -0.29 9.81
C ASP A 79 -18.04 1.15 10.30
N ASN A 80 -16.96 1.39 11.03
CA ASN A 80 -16.51 2.71 11.46
C ASN A 80 -15.46 3.34 10.55
N VAL A 81 -15.11 2.68 9.44
CA VAL A 81 -14.03 3.11 8.54
C VAL A 81 -14.59 3.47 7.17
N ARG A 82 -14.23 4.65 6.69
CA ARG A 82 -14.40 5.03 5.28
C ARG A 82 -13.15 4.63 4.52
N LEU A 83 -13.31 3.78 3.52
CA LEU A 83 -12.22 3.30 2.68
C LEU A 83 -12.06 4.19 1.45
N LEU A 84 -10.88 4.78 1.30
CA LEU A 84 -10.45 5.40 0.07
C LEU A 84 -9.32 4.57 -0.55
N VAL A 85 -9.56 4.04 -1.72
CA VAL A 85 -8.53 3.35 -2.52
C VAL A 85 -7.96 4.34 -3.53
N LEU A 86 -6.70 4.68 -3.37
CA LEU A 86 -5.96 5.48 -4.33
C LEU A 86 -4.99 4.57 -5.09
N TYR A 87 -5.17 4.42 -6.40
CA TYR A 87 -4.25 3.64 -7.21
C TYR A 87 -3.57 4.49 -8.28
N LEU A 88 -2.29 4.20 -8.46
CA LEU A 88 -1.42 4.95 -9.36
C LEU A 88 -1.30 4.20 -10.68
N THR A 89 -1.55 4.88 -11.79
CA THR A 89 -1.42 4.33 -13.15
C THR A 89 -0.17 4.84 -13.85
N THR A 90 0.96 4.73 -13.16
CA THR A 90 2.27 5.07 -13.72
C THR A 90 2.63 4.08 -14.83
N PRO A 91 2.99 4.53 -16.04
CA PRO A 91 3.41 3.65 -17.12
C PRO A 91 4.61 2.77 -16.72
N LEU A 92 4.65 1.54 -17.24
CA LEU A 92 5.67 0.56 -16.89
C LEU A 92 7.10 1.06 -17.17
N ASP A 93 7.30 1.71 -18.31
CA ASP A 93 8.59 2.29 -18.69
C ASP A 93 9.06 3.38 -17.72
N VAL A 94 8.11 4.17 -17.18
CA VAL A 94 8.39 5.17 -16.14
C VAL A 94 8.77 4.49 -14.84
N CYS A 95 8.03 3.45 -14.43
CA CYS A 95 8.36 2.66 -13.24
C CYS A 95 9.77 2.06 -13.33
N MET A 96 10.13 1.53 -14.49
CA MET A 96 11.49 0.99 -14.75
C MET A 96 12.57 2.06 -14.60
N ARG A 97 12.39 3.22 -15.23
CA ARG A 97 13.34 4.33 -15.12
C ARG A 97 13.48 4.84 -13.68
N GLN A 98 12.39 4.98 -12.96
CA GLN A 98 12.43 5.39 -11.55
C GLN A 98 13.14 4.36 -10.68
N ASN A 99 12.90 3.08 -10.94
CA ASN A 99 13.57 1.99 -10.23
C ASN A 99 15.09 1.98 -10.48
N ASP A 100 15.53 2.32 -11.70
CA ASP A 100 16.95 2.36 -12.06
C ASP A 100 17.74 3.47 -11.32
N LEU A 101 17.03 4.48 -10.82
CA LEU A 101 17.61 5.53 -9.97
C LEU A 101 17.79 5.08 -8.51
N ARG A 102 17.17 3.98 -8.11
CA ARG A 102 17.27 3.44 -6.75
C ARG A 102 18.56 2.65 -6.56
N THR A 103 19.00 2.52 -5.32
CA THR A 103 20.21 1.77 -4.94
C THR A 103 19.91 0.76 -3.83
N GLY A 104 20.78 -0.24 -3.70
CA GLY A 104 20.67 -1.23 -2.63
C GLY A 104 19.36 -2.02 -2.67
N ARG A 105 18.79 -2.27 -1.51
CA ARG A 105 17.57 -3.08 -1.34
C ARG A 105 16.31 -2.45 -1.93
N GLU A 106 16.32 -1.16 -2.19
CA GLU A 106 15.18 -0.46 -2.79
C GLU A 106 15.05 -0.71 -4.29
N ARG A 107 16.16 -1.10 -4.94
CA ARG A 107 16.17 -1.42 -6.36
C ARG A 107 15.64 -2.84 -6.58
N VAL A 108 14.56 -2.94 -7.34
CA VAL A 108 13.91 -4.20 -7.67
C VAL A 108 14.39 -4.71 -9.04
N PRO A 109 14.65 -6.02 -9.23
CA PRO A 109 14.96 -6.57 -10.56
C PRO A 109 13.84 -6.28 -11.57
N HIS A 110 14.19 -5.93 -12.80
CA HIS A 110 13.23 -5.56 -13.85
C HIS A 110 12.19 -6.65 -14.11
N GLU A 111 12.59 -7.92 -14.13
CA GLU A 111 11.69 -9.05 -14.32
C GLU A 111 10.60 -9.14 -13.23
N VAL A 112 10.89 -8.69 -12.01
CA VAL A 112 9.90 -8.64 -10.93
C VAL A 112 8.89 -7.55 -11.20
N ILE A 113 9.31 -6.36 -11.63
CA ILE A 113 8.42 -5.25 -11.98
C ILE A 113 7.52 -5.63 -13.16
N GLU A 114 8.07 -6.25 -14.19
CA GLU A 114 7.31 -6.75 -15.36
C GLU A 114 6.24 -7.79 -14.92
N LYS A 115 6.63 -8.71 -14.05
CA LYS A 115 5.71 -9.71 -13.51
C LYS A 115 4.59 -9.05 -12.72
N MET A 116 4.90 -8.07 -11.88
CA MET A 116 3.90 -7.31 -11.12
C MET A 116 2.96 -6.57 -12.06
N ALA A 117 3.45 -5.92 -13.11
CA ALA A 117 2.65 -5.24 -14.10
C ALA A 117 1.67 -6.18 -14.82
N LYS A 118 2.09 -7.41 -15.14
CA LYS A 118 1.22 -8.44 -15.73
C LYS A 118 0.17 -8.98 -14.78
N GLN A 119 0.42 -8.93 -13.47
CA GLN A 119 -0.48 -9.41 -12.43
C GLN A 119 -1.38 -8.32 -11.87
N PHE A 120 -1.21 -7.08 -12.29
CA PHE A 120 -2.00 -5.96 -11.80
C PHE A 120 -3.47 -6.11 -12.21
N GLU A 121 -4.35 -5.98 -11.24
CA GLU A 121 -5.80 -5.97 -11.42
C GLU A 121 -6.34 -4.62 -10.97
N ASP A 122 -6.98 -3.88 -11.87
CA ASP A 122 -7.55 -2.57 -11.58
C ASP A 122 -8.57 -2.68 -10.43
N PRO A 123 -8.43 -1.87 -9.37
CA PRO A 123 -9.41 -1.85 -8.31
C PRO A 123 -10.71 -1.20 -8.79
N THR A 124 -11.85 -1.76 -8.37
CA THR A 124 -13.18 -1.22 -8.63
C THR A 124 -13.97 -1.11 -7.33
N GLU A 125 -14.90 -0.17 -7.21
CA GLU A 125 -15.72 -0.04 -6.00
C GLU A 125 -16.45 -1.33 -5.65
N LYS A 126 -16.94 -2.06 -6.65
CA LYS A 126 -17.63 -3.35 -6.47
C LYS A 126 -16.77 -4.38 -5.73
N GLU A 127 -15.46 -4.37 -5.93
CA GLU A 127 -14.52 -5.27 -5.25
C GLU A 127 -14.60 -5.14 -3.73
N PHE A 128 -14.87 -3.93 -3.23
CA PHE A 128 -14.77 -3.60 -1.80
C PHE A 128 -16.10 -3.63 -1.05
N THR A 129 -17.22 -3.84 -1.71
CA THR A 129 -18.56 -3.78 -1.09
C THR A 129 -18.82 -4.86 -0.06
N GLY A 130 -18.12 -5.99 -0.11
CA GLY A 130 -18.31 -7.13 0.80
C GLY A 130 -17.53 -7.06 2.12
N PHE A 131 -16.72 -6.02 2.35
CA PHE A 131 -15.87 -5.93 3.55
C PHE A 131 -16.53 -5.23 4.75
N GLY A 132 -17.69 -4.61 4.56
CA GLY A 132 -18.45 -3.98 5.64
C GLY A 132 -18.00 -2.57 6.01
N PHE A 133 -17.24 -1.87 5.15
CA PHE A 133 -16.86 -0.48 5.37
C PHE A 133 -18.08 0.46 5.32
N ASP A 134 -18.03 1.56 6.09
CA ASP A 134 -19.05 2.60 6.11
C ASP A 134 -19.28 3.21 4.72
N SER A 135 -18.19 3.48 4.01
CA SER A 135 -18.23 3.91 2.61
C SER A 135 -16.96 3.48 1.88
N VAL A 136 -17.05 3.40 0.55
CA VAL A 136 -15.94 3.03 -0.33
C VAL A 136 -15.87 4.01 -1.49
N GLU A 137 -14.67 4.52 -1.73
CA GLU A 137 -14.34 5.33 -2.91
C GLU A 137 -13.07 4.77 -3.56
N VAL A 138 -13.04 4.75 -4.90
CA VAL A 138 -11.86 4.33 -5.67
C VAL A 138 -11.45 5.48 -6.57
N TRP A 139 -10.24 5.96 -6.38
CA TRP A 139 -9.68 7.08 -7.13
C TRP A 139 -8.44 6.63 -7.89
N GLU A 140 -8.47 6.87 -9.20
CA GLU A 140 -7.30 6.73 -10.06
C GLU A 140 -6.47 8.02 -10.05
N LYS A 141 -5.16 7.88 -9.86
CA LYS A 141 -4.21 8.96 -10.08
C LYS A 141 -3.34 8.63 -11.29
N PRO A 142 -3.65 9.21 -12.47
CA PRO A 142 -2.79 9.05 -13.64
C PRO A 142 -1.46 9.76 -13.42
N TRP A 143 -0.40 9.16 -13.95
CA TRP A 143 0.92 9.79 -13.99
C TRP A 143 0.90 11.01 -14.92
N LYS A 144 1.59 12.08 -14.52
CA LYS A 144 1.82 13.26 -15.34
C LYS A 144 3.30 13.41 -15.61
N GLU A 145 3.66 13.80 -16.83
CA GLU A 145 5.04 14.07 -17.19
C GLU A 145 5.64 15.15 -16.26
N GLY A 146 6.84 14.89 -15.72
CA GLY A 146 7.50 15.76 -14.74
C GLY A 146 7.17 15.45 -13.27
N GLU A 147 6.27 14.51 -12.98
CA GLU A 147 6.12 13.95 -11.63
C GLU A 147 7.21 12.87 -11.40
N ILE A 148 7.97 13.04 -10.36
CA ILE A 148 8.97 12.04 -9.92
C ILE A 148 8.32 11.12 -8.89
#